data_ea00163a9d1e2a9eff9f346a8e01b0bc
#
_entry.id   ea00163a9d1e2a9eff9f346a8e01b0bc
#
_cell.length_a   1.000
_cell.length_b   1.000
_cell.length_c   1.000
_cell.angle_alpha   90.00
_cell.angle_beta   90.00
_cell.angle_gamma   90.00
#
_symmetry.space_group_name_H-M   'P 1'
#
loop_
_entity.id
_entity.type
_entity.pdbx_description
1 polymer ?
#
loop_
_entity_poly.entity_id
_entity_poly.type
_entity_poly.pdbx_seq_one_letter_code
_entity_poly.pdbx_strand_id
1 'polypeptide(L)'
;MRRGSIIGYDLNENTCQISYYDEKSDEPQTFEYAQGQSLIPLKLGYIKEQWVYGKEAELLEQKNPSCVVSDLFGKAVQRKKVRIGSKVHDAVWLLAKFVGLTLEDFEDIRFITFSTPYTNIDMSKMLKGIGRHLGVDKENIYVQDYKEGFCHYMFYQPKELWQYESAMFFCDGQTIRAYMLRRMNVANGQNRDMFVTVDEV
;
A
#
# COMPACT_ATOMS: atom_id res chain seq x y z
N MET A 1 5.64 -6.62 19.88
CA MET A 1 6.20 -6.92 18.55
C MET A 1 5.59 -8.19 18.00
N ARG A 2 5.20 -8.19 16.75
CA ARG A 2 4.49 -9.28 16.05
C ARG A 2 5.47 -10.02 15.15
N ARG A 3 5.72 -11.31 15.40
CA ARG A 3 6.71 -12.11 14.66
C ARG A 3 6.12 -12.80 13.44
N GLY A 4 6.95 -12.98 12.41
CA GLY A 4 6.61 -13.76 11.22
C GLY A 4 5.44 -13.20 10.43
N SER A 5 5.29 -11.90 10.41
CA SER A 5 4.11 -11.23 9.90
C SER A 5 3.96 -11.35 8.38
N ILE A 6 2.74 -11.60 7.94
CA ILE A 6 2.29 -11.42 6.56
C ILE A 6 1.59 -10.07 6.51
N ILE A 7 2.12 -9.16 5.70
CA ILE A 7 1.70 -7.76 5.66
C ILE A 7 1.00 -7.44 4.34
N GLY A 8 -0.18 -6.85 4.41
CA GLY A 8 -0.80 -6.08 3.36
C GLY A 8 -0.55 -4.59 3.61
N TYR A 9 0.07 -3.91 2.68
CA TYR A 9 0.40 -2.49 2.76
C TYR A 9 -0.32 -1.74 1.65
N ASP A 10 -1.46 -1.17 1.98
CA ASP A 10 -2.22 -0.31 1.06
C ASP A 10 -1.59 1.08 1.05
N LEU A 11 -1.27 1.58 -0.13
CA LEU A 11 -0.54 2.81 -0.34
C LEU A 11 -1.21 3.63 -1.45
N ASN A 12 -1.87 4.70 -1.08
CA ASN A 12 -2.41 5.67 -2.02
C ASN A 12 -1.69 7.02 -1.95
N GLU A 13 -2.20 8.03 -2.61
CA GLU A 13 -1.56 9.34 -2.71
C GLU A 13 -1.48 10.08 -1.36
N ASN A 14 -2.45 9.86 -0.47
CA ASN A 14 -2.62 10.67 0.74
C ASN A 14 -2.45 9.88 2.04
N THR A 15 -2.71 8.58 2.00
CA THR A 15 -2.72 7.73 3.19
C THR A 15 -2.10 6.37 2.89
N CYS A 16 -1.75 5.65 3.94
CA CYS A 16 -1.56 4.21 3.87
C CYS A 16 -2.38 3.50 4.95
N GLN A 17 -2.65 2.23 4.72
CA GLN A 17 -3.28 1.33 5.67
C GLN A 17 -2.50 0.03 5.71
N ILE A 18 -2.35 -0.53 6.90
CA ILE A 18 -1.63 -1.78 7.11
C ILE A 18 -2.62 -2.83 7.58
N SER A 19 -2.62 -3.96 6.91
CA SER A 19 -3.26 -5.18 7.37
C SER A 19 -2.21 -6.25 7.63
N TYR A 20 -2.49 -7.15 8.54
CA TYR A 20 -1.61 -8.26 8.87
C TYR A 20 -2.43 -9.50 9.17
N TYR A 21 -1.84 -10.66 8.94
CA TYR A 21 -2.45 -11.92 9.32
C TYR A 21 -2.12 -12.22 10.78
N ASP A 22 -3.15 -12.41 11.61
CA ASP A 22 -2.98 -12.78 13.00
C ASP A 22 -3.09 -14.31 13.14
N GLU A 23 -1.98 -14.98 13.43
CA GLU A 23 -1.92 -16.43 13.60
C GLU A 23 -2.78 -16.95 14.77
N LYS A 24 -3.17 -16.09 15.71
CA LYS A 24 -3.97 -16.50 16.88
C LYS A 24 -5.46 -16.55 16.57
N SER A 25 -5.95 -15.56 15.82
CA SER A 25 -7.35 -15.51 15.37
C SER A 25 -7.57 -16.25 14.06
N ASP A 26 -6.50 -16.63 13.36
CA ASP A 26 -6.52 -17.21 12.01
C ASP A 26 -7.25 -16.32 10.98
N GLU A 27 -7.14 -14.99 11.17
CA GLU A 27 -7.85 -14.00 10.38
C GLU A 27 -6.96 -12.78 10.06
N PRO A 28 -7.20 -12.09 8.93
CA PRO A 28 -6.58 -10.80 8.67
C PRO A 28 -7.12 -9.73 9.62
N GLN A 29 -6.23 -8.90 10.14
CA GLN A 29 -6.52 -7.79 11.02
C GLN A 29 -6.04 -6.48 10.41
N THR A 30 -6.73 -5.39 10.69
CA THR A 30 -6.26 -4.05 10.35
C THR A 30 -5.44 -3.48 11.50
N PHE A 31 -4.28 -2.92 11.17
CA PHE A 31 -3.42 -2.28 12.16
C PHE A 31 -3.98 -0.89 12.53
N GLU A 32 -4.17 -0.67 13.81
CA GLU A 32 -4.47 0.66 14.35
C GLU A 32 -3.17 1.30 14.86
N TYR A 33 -2.72 2.36 14.23
CA TYR A 33 -1.51 3.08 14.64
C TYR A 33 -1.79 4.08 15.76
N ALA A 34 -3.06 4.47 15.92
CA ALA A 34 -3.57 5.26 17.04
C ALA A 34 -5.00 4.77 17.35
N GLN A 35 -5.49 5.07 18.54
CA GLN A 35 -6.79 4.60 19.00
C GLN A 35 -7.91 4.91 17.98
N GLY A 36 -8.50 3.88 17.40
CA GLY A 36 -9.56 3.95 16.40
C GLY A 36 -9.12 4.50 15.03
N GLN A 37 -7.82 4.58 14.75
CA GLN A 37 -7.29 5.11 13.50
C GLN A 37 -6.41 4.07 12.79
N SER A 38 -6.87 3.60 11.64
CA SER A 38 -6.15 2.68 10.77
C SER A 38 -5.54 3.34 9.53
N LEU A 39 -6.08 4.51 9.11
CA LEU A 39 -5.54 5.28 7.99
C LEU A 39 -4.43 6.21 8.49
N ILE A 40 -3.22 5.95 8.04
CA ILE A 40 -2.03 6.72 8.40
C ILE A 40 -1.80 7.78 7.31
N PRO A 41 -1.83 9.08 7.64
CA PRO A 41 -1.49 10.13 6.68
C PRO A 41 -0.09 9.93 6.09
N LEU A 42 0.03 9.97 4.76
CA LEU A 42 1.29 9.75 4.04
C LEU A 42 2.16 11.01 4.06
N LYS A 43 2.52 11.42 5.27
CA LYS A 43 3.37 12.58 5.55
C LYS A 43 4.56 12.18 6.40
N LEU A 44 5.72 12.69 6.04
CA LEU A 44 6.98 12.45 6.74
C LEU A 44 7.64 13.78 7.07
N GLY A 45 7.94 13.98 8.33
CA GLY A 45 8.60 15.18 8.82
C GLY A 45 9.93 14.88 9.53
N TYR A 46 10.78 15.92 9.65
CA TYR A 46 12.03 15.81 10.38
C TYR A 46 12.21 17.04 11.27
N ILE A 47 12.27 16.81 12.58
CA ILE A 47 12.41 17.86 13.60
C ILE A 47 13.25 17.35 14.77
N LYS A 48 14.15 18.19 15.30
CA LYS A 48 15.00 17.86 16.46
C LYS A 48 15.75 16.51 16.29
N GLU A 49 16.28 16.28 15.09
CA GLU A 49 17.01 15.06 14.74
C GLU A 49 16.16 13.77 14.74
N GLN A 50 14.85 13.89 14.78
CA GLN A 50 13.91 12.77 14.75
C GLN A 50 12.98 12.83 13.55
N TRP A 51 12.67 11.65 13.01
CA TRP A 51 11.64 11.49 12.00
C TRP A 51 10.29 11.33 12.68
N VAL A 52 9.29 12.04 12.17
CA VAL A 52 7.90 11.95 12.60
C VAL A 52 7.03 11.65 11.37
N TYR A 53 5.95 10.89 11.53
CA TYR A 53 5.08 10.50 10.43
C TYR A 53 3.60 10.59 10.80
N GLY A 54 2.75 10.42 9.80
CA GLY A 54 1.30 10.39 10.01
C GLY A 54 0.77 11.65 10.65
N LYS A 55 0.00 11.53 11.72
CA LYS A 55 -0.64 12.64 12.42
C LYS A 55 0.36 13.63 13.03
N GLU A 56 1.46 13.15 13.55
CA GLU A 56 2.51 14.01 14.09
C GLU A 56 3.13 14.90 13.00
N ALA A 57 3.35 14.33 11.81
CA ALA A 57 3.84 15.09 10.67
C ALA A 57 2.79 16.12 10.19
N GLU A 58 1.49 15.80 10.23
CA GLU A 58 0.42 16.77 9.92
C GLU A 58 0.42 17.95 10.90
N LEU A 59 0.56 17.69 12.18
CA LEU A 59 0.65 18.73 13.20
C LEU A 59 1.93 19.58 13.05
N LEU A 60 3.03 18.95 12.65
CA LEU A 60 4.28 19.65 12.35
C LEU A 60 4.13 20.53 11.10
N GLU A 61 3.46 20.04 10.06
CA GLU A 61 3.23 20.79 8.80
C GLU A 61 2.49 22.11 9.06
N GLN A 62 1.50 22.11 9.94
CA GLN A 62 0.77 23.32 10.32
C GLN A 62 1.66 24.39 10.96
N LYS A 63 2.71 23.97 11.68
CA LYS A 63 3.62 24.88 12.39
C LYS A 63 4.87 25.21 11.60
N ASN A 64 5.39 24.24 10.87
CA ASN A 64 6.64 24.33 10.12
C ASN A 64 6.61 23.47 8.86
N PRO A 65 5.93 23.92 7.79
CA PRO A 65 5.75 23.15 6.56
C PRO A 65 7.06 22.81 5.86
N SER A 66 8.13 23.59 6.06
CA SER A 66 9.45 23.29 5.45
C SER A 66 10.13 22.03 6.01
N CYS A 67 9.66 21.54 7.16
CA CYS A 67 10.18 20.33 7.80
C CYS A 67 9.38 19.07 7.45
N VAL A 68 8.38 19.16 6.57
CA VAL A 68 7.48 18.06 6.24
C VAL A 68 7.42 17.86 4.73
N VAL A 69 7.31 16.61 4.32
CA VAL A 69 6.99 16.19 2.95
C VAL A 69 5.57 15.66 2.91
N SER A 70 4.73 16.29 2.11
CA SER A 70 3.44 15.82 1.61
C SER A 70 3.57 15.30 0.18
N ASP A 71 2.56 14.60 -0.33
CA ASP A 71 2.59 13.94 -1.65
C ASP A 71 3.87 13.06 -1.81
N LEU A 72 4.17 12.30 -0.77
CA LEU A 72 5.40 11.52 -0.70
C LEU A 72 5.41 10.42 -1.77
N PHE A 73 4.26 9.76 -1.98
CA PHE A 73 4.14 8.69 -2.97
C PHE A 73 4.31 9.22 -4.41
N GLY A 74 3.59 10.29 -4.78
CA GLY A 74 3.71 10.88 -6.12
C GLY A 74 5.13 11.39 -6.40
N LYS A 75 5.79 12.00 -5.41
CA LYS A 75 7.19 12.43 -5.53
C LYS A 75 8.15 11.24 -5.69
N ALA A 76 7.91 10.13 -4.98
CA ALA A 76 8.73 8.93 -5.09
C ALA A 76 8.56 8.26 -6.47
N VAL A 77 7.34 8.14 -6.98
CA VAL A 77 7.05 7.62 -8.33
C VAL A 77 7.75 8.46 -9.40
N GLN A 78 7.78 9.78 -9.23
CA GLN A 78 8.47 10.71 -10.14
C GLN A 78 9.99 10.81 -9.87
N ARG A 79 10.53 10.05 -8.92
CA ARG A 79 11.94 10.06 -8.51
C ARG A 79 12.49 11.47 -8.22
N LYS A 80 11.66 12.31 -7.60
CA LYS A 80 12.03 13.68 -7.26
C LYS A 80 13.03 13.73 -6.10
N LYS A 81 13.82 14.80 -6.10
CA LYS A 81 14.56 15.23 -4.91
C LYS A 81 13.73 16.21 -4.13
N VAL A 82 13.67 16.04 -2.81
CA VAL A 82 12.83 16.80 -1.89
C VAL A 82 13.70 17.42 -0.82
N ARG A 83 13.45 18.70 -0.54
CA ARG A 83 14.12 19.40 0.55
C ARG A 83 13.29 19.29 1.82
N ILE A 84 13.93 18.89 2.92
CA ILE A 84 13.38 18.92 4.28
C ILE A 84 14.34 19.72 5.15
N GLY A 85 13.90 20.87 5.62
CA GLY A 85 14.79 21.82 6.29
C GLY A 85 15.95 22.24 5.39
N SER A 86 17.18 22.02 5.83
CA SER A 86 18.40 22.35 5.08
C SER A 86 18.90 21.22 4.15
N LYS A 87 18.37 20.00 4.27
CA LYS A 87 18.87 18.81 3.58
C LYS A 87 18.00 18.44 2.37
N VAL A 88 18.62 17.91 1.33
CA VAL A 88 17.94 17.37 0.14
C VAL A 88 18.01 15.86 0.17
N HIS A 89 16.88 15.21 0.00
CA HIS A 89 16.72 13.76 0.05
C HIS A 89 16.12 13.25 -1.27
N ASP A 90 16.39 12.00 -1.60
CA ASP A 90 15.67 11.26 -2.63
C ASP A 90 14.28 10.86 -2.12
N ALA A 91 13.23 11.09 -2.92
CA ALA A 91 11.86 10.81 -2.48
C ALA A 91 11.59 9.31 -2.31
N VAL A 92 12.27 8.44 -3.08
CA VAL A 92 12.16 6.97 -2.89
C VAL A 92 12.76 6.56 -1.56
N TRP A 93 13.90 7.15 -1.18
CA TRP A 93 14.49 6.92 0.13
C TRP A 93 13.58 7.40 1.27
N LEU A 94 12.94 8.57 1.10
CA LEU A 94 11.98 9.07 2.09
C LEU A 94 10.75 8.16 2.22
N LEU A 95 10.24 7.63 1.11
CA LEU A 95 9.15 6.67 1.12
C LEU A 95 9.56 5.37 1.83
N ALA A 96 10.77 4.87 1.54
CA ALA A 96 11.31 3.69 2.25
C ALA A 96 11.42 3.94 3.77
N LYS A 97 11.87 5.15 4.16
CA LYS A 97 11.94 5.56 5.56
C LYS A 97 10.56 5.60 6.22
N PHE A 98 9.55 6.16 5.53
CA PHE A 98 8.18 6.20 6.00
C PHE A 98 7.61 4.79 6.21
N VAL A 99 7.77 3.91 5.21
CA VAL A 99 7.31 2.52 5.30
C VAL A 99 8.00 1.79 6.45
N GLY A 100 9.31 1.99 6.63
CA GLY A 100 10.06 1.39 7.75
C GLY A 100 9.54 1.86 9.12
N LEU A 101 9.26 3.16 9.28
CA LEU A 101 8.71 3.71 10.54
C LEU A 101 7.32 3.15 10.84
N THR A 102 6.45 3.04 9.83
CA THR A 102 5.08 2.51 10.03
C THR A 102 5.05 1.01 10.30
N LEU A 103 6.14 0.30 10.05
CA LEU A 103 6.27 -1.15 10.27
C LEU A 103 7.17 -1.49 11.48
N GLU A 104 7.58 -0.52 12.30
CA GLU A 104 8.46 -0.76 13.45
C GLU A 104 7.88 -1.73 14.50
N ASP A 105 6.54 -1.84 14.56
CA ASP A 105 5.85 -2.78 15.45
C ASP A 105 5.85 -4.24 14.96
N PHE A 106 6.34 -4.48 13.73
CA PHE A 106 6.36 -5.81 13.12
C PHE A 106 7.79 -6.33 13.02
N GLU A 107 8.03 -7.50 13.60
CA GLU A 107 9.31 -8.23 13.47
C GLU A 107 9.17 -9.38 12.47
N ASP A 108 10.29 -9.74 11.82
CA ASP A 108 10.39 -10.90 10.94
C ASP A 108 9.29 -10.93 9.85
N ILE A 109 9.14 -9.83 9.12
CA ILE A 109 8.16 -9.75 8.03
C ILE A 109 8.53 -10.79 6.98
N ARG A 110 7.71 -11.84 6.85
CA ARG A 110 7.94 -12.94 5.91
C ARG A 110 7.42 -12.62 4.51
N PHE A 111 6.25 -11.97 4.43
CA PHE A 111 5.61 -11.58 3.17
C PHE A 111 5.11 -10.16 3.27
N ILE A 112 5.25 -9.42 2.19
CA ILE A 112 4.65 -8.10 2.05
C ILE A 112 4.00 -7.94 0.67
N THR A 113 2.75 -7.50 0.67
CA THR A 113 2.01 -7.12 -0.54
C THR A 113 1.73 -5.62 -0.50
N PHE A 114 2.31 -4.89 -1.45
CA PHE A 114 1.95 -3.50 -1.68
C PHE A 114 0.75 -3.43 -2.62
N SER A 115 -0.33 -2.78 -2.18
CA SER A 115 -1.51 -2.49 -2.98
C SER A 115 -1.56 -1.00 -3.28
N THR A 116 -1.78 -0.63 -4.54
CA THR A 116 -1.80 0.76 -5.01
C THR A 116 -2.99 0.99 -5.94
N PRO A 117 -3.45 2.25 -6.14
CA PRO A 117 -4.56 2.53 -7.06
C PRO A 117 -4.31 2.05 -8.50
N TYR A 118 -3.07 2.08 -8.93
CA TYR A 118 -2.58 1.59 -10.23
C TYR A 118 -1.14 1.12 -10.10
N THR A 119 -0.68 0.26 -11.00
CA THR A 119 0.70 -0.19 -11.04
C THR A 119 1.31 0.01 -12.42
N ASN A 120 2.63 0.14 -12.45
CA ASN A 120 3.45 0.02 -13.64
C ASN A 120 4.80 -0.62 -13.27
N ILE A 121 5.59 -0.94 -14.29
CA ILE A 121 6.87 -1.65 -14.11
C ILE A 121 7.83 -0.91 -13.18
N ASP A 122 7.94 0.41 -13.31
CA ASP A 122 8.90 1.21 -12.53
C ASP A 122 8.45 1.37 -11.08
N MET A 123 7.15 1.56 -10.85
CA MET A 123 6.55 1.57 -9.51
C MET A 123 6.72 0.21 -8.83
N SER A 124 6.43 -0.88 -9.55
CA SER A 124 6.62 -2.25 -9.02
C SER A 124 8.08 -2.50 -8.64
N LYS A 125 9.04 -2.09 -9.47
CA LYS A 125 10.47 -2.18 -9.14
C LYS A 125 10.84 -1.36 -7.90
N MET A 126 10.29 -0.15 -7.76
CA MET A 126 10.52 0.74 -6.63
C MET A 126 10.00 0.11 -5.34
N LEU A 127 8.74 -0.33 -5.30
CA LEU A 127 8.12 -0.93 -4.12
C LEU A 127 8.78 -2.26 -3.73
N LYS A 128 9.15 -3.10 -4.72
CA LYS A 128 9.97 -4.30 -4.47
C LYS A 128 11.35 -3.95 -3.90
N GLY A 129 11.92 -2.82 -4.31
CA GLY A 129 13.17 -2.29 -3.74
C GLY A 129 12.99 -1.91 -2.26
N ILE A 130 11.89 -1.26 -1.92
CA ILE A 130 11.54 -0.90 -0.54
C ILE A 130 11.36 -2.16 0.32
N GLY A 131 10.58 -3.15 -0.14
CA GLY A 131 10.40 -4.40 0.59
C GLY A 131 11.72 -5.13 0.89
N ARG A 132 12.65 -5.16 -0.08
CA ARG A 132 13.99 -5.72 0.15
C ARG A 132 14.79 -4.92 1.18
N HIS A 133 14.67 -3.61 1.21
CA HIS A 133 15.31 -2.76 2.21
C HIS A 133 14.79 -3.03 3.63
N LEU A 134 13.56 -3.52 3.76
CA LEU A 134 12.97 -3.99 5.02
C LEU A 134 13.43 -5.40 5.42
N GLY A 135 14.27 -6.04 4.62
CA GLY A 135 14.77 -7.40 4.88
C GLY A 135 13.88 -8.52 4.37
N VAL A 136 12.83 -8.21 3.59
CA VAL A 136 11.94 -9.24 3.02
C VAL A 136 12.58 -9.86 1.79
N ASP A 137 12.54 -11.18 1.67
CA ASP A 137 13.04 -11.92 0.53
C ASP A 137 12.31 -11.53 -0.76
N LYS A 138 13.04 -11.42 -1.85
CA LYS A 138 12.52 -10.94 -3.14
C LYS A 138 11.27 -11.69 -3.62
N GLU A 139 11.23 -12.99 -3.40
CA GLU A 139 10.16 -13.89 -3.79
C GLU A 139 8.88 -13.69 -2.97
N ASN A 140 9.00 -13.02 -1.83
CA ASN A 140 7.94 -12.78 -0.87
C ASN A 140 7.42 -11.34 -0.90
N ILE A 141 7.85 -10.55 -1.91
CA ILE A 141 7.40 -9.17 -2.11
C ILE A 141 6.49 -9.10 -3.33
N TYR A 142 5.23 -8.79 -3.10
CA TYR A 142 4.21 -8.64 -4.13
C TYR A 142 3.82 -7.18 -4.30
N VAL A 143 3.46 -6.80 -5.51
CA VAL A 143 2.93 -5.47 -5.84
C VAL A 143 1.75 -5.68 -6.76
N GLN A 144 0.58 -5.19 -6.38
CA GLN A 144 -0.67 -5.30 -7.11
C GLN A 144 -1.39 -3.96 -7.17
N ASP A 145 -2.27 -3.80 -8.12
CA ASP A 145 -3.24 -2.71 -8.11
C ASP A 145 -4.54 -3.12 -7.41
N TYR A 146 -5.42 -2.14 -7.17
CA TYR A 146 -6.67 -2.41 -6.47
C TYR A 146 -7.61 -3.34 -7.25
N LYS A 147 -7.56 -3.35 -8.59
CA LYS A 147 -8.33 -4.30 -9.40
C LYS A 147 -7.89 -5.73 -9.13
N GLU A 148 -6.58 -5.96 -9.15
CA GLU A 148 -6.00 -7.28 -8.88
C GLU A 148 -6.34 -7.74 -7.44
N GLY A 149 -6.17 -6.85 -6.46
CA GLY A 149 -6.55 -7.12 -5.08
C GLY A 149 -8.04 -7.46 -4.92
N PHE A 150 -8.92 -6.73 -5.61
CA PHE A 150 -10.35 -7.01 -5.61
C PHE A 150 -10.67 -8.38 -6.27
N CYS A 151 -10.01 -8.72 -7.38
CA CYS A 151 -10.18 -10.02 -8.00
C CYS A 151 -9.79 -11.16 -7.06
N HIS A 152 -8.68 -11.02 -6.34
CA HIS A 152 -8.28 -11.99 -5.31
C HIS A 152 -9.34 -12.10 -4.23
N TYR A 153 -9.83 -10.99 -3.70
CA TYR A 153 -10.91 -10.99 -2.70
C TYR A 153 -12.16 -11.70 -3.22
N MET A 154 -12.60 -11.43 -4.46
CA MET A 154 -13.79 -12.02 -5.05
C MET A 154 -13.69 -13.54 -5.19
N PHE A 155 -12.52 -14.09 -5.50
CA PHE A 155 -12.35 -15.55 -5.59
C PHE A 155 -12.57 -16.29 -4.27
N TYR A 156 -12.44 -15.61 -3.13
CA TYR A 156 -12.74 -16.16 -1.81
C TYR A 156 -14.21 -15.95 -1.39
N GLN A 157 -14.99 -15.21 -2.16
CA GLN A 157 -16.41 -15.03 -1.91
C GLN A 157 -17.24 -16.19 -2.49
N PRO A 158 -18.51 -16.39 -2.04
CA PRO A 158 -19.41 -17.34 -2.66
C PRO A 158 -19.49 -17.14 -4.17
N LYS A 159 -19.43 -18.26 -4.92
CA LYS A 159 -19.33 -18.23 -6.38
C LYS A 159 -20.49 -17.49 -7.06
N GLU A 160 -21.66 -17.47 -6.44
CA GLU A 160 -22.84 -16.78 -6.91
C GLU A 160 -22.63 -15.27 -7.07
N LEU A 161 -21.71 -14.69 -6.30
CA LEU A 161 -21.42 -13.26 -6.33
C LEU A 161 -20.51 -12.86 -7.51
N TRP A 162 -19.77 -13.79 -8.11
CA TRP A 162 -18.76 -13.46 -9.12
C TRP A 162 -18.77 -14.36 -10.36
N GLN A 163 -19.78 -15.23 -10.51
CA GLN A 163 -19.83 -16.19 -11.64
C GLN A 163 -20.09 -15.57 -13.01
N TYR A 164 -20.56 -14.32 -13.06
CA TYR A 164 -20.86 -13.61 -14.30
C TYR A 164 -20.01 -12.34 -14.44
N GLU A 165 -20.62 -11.20 -14.15
CA GLU A 165 -19.98 -9.89 -14.15
C GLU A 165 -20.06 -9.27 -12.75
N SER A 166 -19.00 -8.56 -12.40
CA SER A 166 -18.91 -7.86 -11.11
C SER A 166 -18.49 -6.42 -11.38
N ALA A 167 -19.13 -5.47 -10.71
CA ALA A 167 -18.71 -4.08 -10.72
C ALA A 167 -17.92 -3.77 -9.44
N MET A 168 -16.73 -3.22 -9.61
CA MET A 168 -15.93 -2.68 -8.53
C MET A 168 -15.98 -1.16 -8.59
N PHE A 169 -16.30 -0.53 -7.47
CA PHE A 169 -16.22 0.92 -7.29
C PHE A 169 -15.15 1.23 -6.27
N PHE A 170 -14.17 2.02 -6.67
CA PHE A 170 -13.13 2.51 -5.80
C PHE A 170 -13.32 4.02 -5.57
N CYS A 171 -13.41 4.42 -4.29
CA CYS A 171 -13.64 5.82 -3.89
C CYS A 171 -12.51 6.22 -2.91
N ASP A 172 -11.68 7.17 -3.31
CA ASP A 172 -10.59 7.69 -2.46
C ASP A 172 -10.89 9.06 -1.82
N GLY A 173 -12.12 9.52 -1.92
CA GLY A 173 -12.60 10.81 -1.45
C GLY A 173 -12.43 11.97 -2.43
N GLN A 174 -11.66 11.79 -3.50
CA GLN A 174 -11.46 12.78 -4.57
C GLN A 174 -11.87 12.24 -5.94
N THR A 175 -11.64 10.95 -6.17
CA THR A 175 -11.97 10.26 -7.43
C THR A 175 -12.81 9.03 -7.15
N ILE A 176 -13.68 8.73 -8.10
CA ILE A 176 -14.42 7.46 -8.17
C ILE A 176 -13.96 6.79 -9.44
N ARG A 177 -13.49 5.55 -9.33
CA ARG A 177 -13.17 4.68 -10.46
C ARG A 177 -14.11 3.49 -10.44
N ALA A 178 -14.66 3.17 -11.59
CA ALA A 178 -15.52 2.01 -11.76
C ALA A 178 -14.87 1.03 -12.73
N TYR A 179 -14.88 -0.25 -12.38
CA TYR A 179 -14.38 -1.32 -13.22
C TYR A 179 -15.48 -2.37 -13.40
N MET A 180 -15.79 -2.71 -14.64
CA MET A 180 -16.63 -3.85 -14.96
C MET A 180 -15.71 -5.06 -15.20
N LEU A 181 -15.85 -6.08 -14.39
CA LEU A 181 -15.04 -7.30 -14.41
C LEU A 181 -15.89 -8.47 -14.85
N ARG A 182 -15.44 -9.18 -15.88
CA ARG A 182 -16.11 -10.40 -16.37
C ARG A 182 -15.24 -11.61 -16.04
N ARG A 183 -15.86 -12.64 -15.46
CA ARG A 183 -15.22 -13.93 -15.31
C ARG A 183 -15.02 -14.58 -16.68
N MET A 184 -13.80 -15.06 -16.92
CA MET A 184 -13.47 -15.92 -18.05
C MET A 184 -12.84 -17.22 -17.56
N ASN A 185 -13.23 -18.33 -18.15
CA ASN A 185 -12.54 -19.60 -17.95
C ASN A 185 -11.54 -19.79 -19.10
N VAL A 186 -10.26 -19.81 -18.75
CA VAL A 186 -9.19 -19.98 -19.73
C VAL A 186 -8.78 -21.45 -19.77
N ALA A 187 -9.18 -22.14 -20.82
CA ALA A 187 -8.86 -23.54 -21.06
C ALA A 187 -7.45 -23.73 -21.64
N ASN A 188 -6.41 -23.44 -20.87
CA ASN A 188 -5.01 -23.73 -21.23
C ASN A 188 -4.48 -24.96 -20.45
N GLY A 189 -5.14 -26.14 -20.60
CA GLY A 189 -4.71 -27.37 -19.93
C GLY A 189 -4.90 -27.42 -18.41
N GLN A 190 -5.12 -26.27 -17.77
CA GLN A 190 -5.59 -26.10 -16.41
C GLN A 190 -6.77 -25.12 -16.47
N ASN A 191 -7.99 -25.58 -16.18
CA ASN A 191 -9.15 -24.70 -16.04
C ASN A 191 -8.88 -23.67 -14.93
N ARG A 192 -8.49 -22.47 -15.32
CA ARG A 192 -8.32 -21.34 -14.39
C ARG A 192 -9.38 -20.30 -14.67
N ASP A 193 -10.11 -19.94 -13.63
CA ASP A 193 -10.96 -18.76 -13.65
C ASP A 193 -10.09 -17.51 -13.53
N MET A 194 -10.37 -16.51 -14.34
CA MET A 194 -9.74 -15.18 -14.26
C MET A 194 -10.77 -14.09 -14.52
N PHE A 195 -10.52 -12.91 -13.99
CA PHE A 195 -11.29 -11.72 -14.33
C PHE A 195 -10.58 -10.93 -15.43
N VAL A 196 -11.35 -10.42 -16.36
CA VAL A 196 -10.92 -9.43 -17.35
C VAL A 196 -11.71 -8.14 -17.16
N THR A 197 -11.00 -7.01 -17.23
CA THR A 197 -11.65 -5.71 -17.28
C THR A 197 -12.31 -5.56 -18.65
N VAL A 198 -13.63 -5.35 -18.67
CA VAL A 198 -14.38 -5.10 -19.90
C VAL A 198 -14.70 -3.63 -20.10
N ASP A 199 -14.71 -2.84 -19.02
CA ASP A 199 -14.90 -1.39 -19.07
C ASP A 199 -14.25 -0.73 -17.83
N GLU A 200 -13.81 0.52 -18.00
CA GLU A 200 -13.17 1.32 -16.94
C GLU A 200 -13.56 2.79 -17.11
N VAL A 201 -14.09 3.42 -16.05
CA VAL A 201 -14.49 4.82 -16.02
C VAL A 201 -13.94 5.54 -14.79
#